data_780452ca0aeec76c8cf791001ca90a47
#
_entry.id   780452ca0aeec76c8cf791001ca90a47
#
_cell.length_a   1.000
_cell.length_b   1.000
_cell.length_c   1.000
_cell.angle_alpha   90.00
_cell.angle_beta   90.00
_cell.angle_gamma   90.00
#
_symmetry.space_group_name_H-M   'P 1'
#
loop_
_entity.id
_entity.type
_entity.pdbx_description
1 polymer ?
#
loop_
_entity_poly.entity_id
_entity_poly.type
_entity_poly.pdbx_seq_one_letter_code
_entity_poly.pdbx_strand_id
1 'polypeptide(L)'
;MVRRLHRKAGQSLIGRQWPAVELVFGCYFDEDLPLLMQMRNTHPDLQLNHALPYGAIIHDRGVQFVVFSRHATEMRLLLYDDVAQREPSEVVYFDARTDRWGDIWSVFVPGIGAGQLYHFQASGPFDPGRGLRFDPNARLIDPFAKALAGNFQPATDGVIRPPKCVVVDDYFDWQGDRHLRHDLSESVIYELHVRGFTNHHSSQSRKPGTYLGVIDKIPYLKSLGVTAVELMPVHEFPTNNFDGTTDPRRNYWGYDPLAFFAPHRGYAADSRPGAQVQEFKEMVKALHSAGIEVILDVVFNHTCEGNERGPVLSFKGLENPVYYMLENDRRYYRNYSGCGNTVNGNHPIVREMIFHCLRHWVHNYHVDGFRFDLASILSRDRSGNLVPNPPLVEAIGEDPLLADTKIIAEAWDAAGAYQVGSFGDDRWAEWNGHYRDDVRRYWRGDPGMRGKLATRLAGSADLYQA
;
A
#
# COMPACT_ATOMS: atom_id res chain seq x y z
N MET A 1 40.51 10.29 -29.51
CA MET A 1 41.68 11.19 -29.28
C MET A 1 41.94 11.16 -27.78
N VAL A 2 42.97 10.37 -27.39
CA VAL A 2 43.34 10.05 -26.00
C VAL A 2 44.19 11.20 -25.49
N ARG A 3 43.95 11.69 -24.28
CA ARG A 3 44.96 12.44 -23.50
C ARG A 3 45.07 11.86 -22.08
N ARG A 4 46.19 11.14 -21.88
CA ARG A 4 46.80 10.87 -20.61
C ARG A 4 47.31 12.18 -20.01
N LEU A 5 47.19 12.33 -18.70
CA LEU A 5 48.03 13.24 -17.92
C LEU A 5 48.66 12.50 -16.76
N HIS A 6 49.98 12.71 -16.66
CA HIS A 6 50.94 12.05 -15.81
C HIS A 6 50.86 12.46 -14.33
N ARG A 7 51.21 11.47 -13.48
CA ARG A 7 51.64 11.63 -12.08
C ARG A 7 52.84 12.58 -11.95
N LYS A 8 52.86 13.37 -10.89
CA LYS A 8 54.08 13.76 -10.19
C LYS A 8 53.95 13.38 -8.70
N ALA A 9 54.94 12.61 -8.29
CA ALA A 9 55.18 12.27 -6.89
C ALA A 9 56.02 13.38 -6.23
N GLY A 10 55.86 13.55 -4.94
CA GLY A 10 56.78 14.39 -4.17
C GLY A 10 56.42 14.60 -2.72
N GLN A 11 57.05 13.82 -1.87
CA GLN A 11 57.57 14.14 -0.55
C GLN A 11 56.71 14.02 0.71
N SER A 12 57.21 13.17 1.50
CA SER A 12 57.07 12.74 2.89
C SER A 12 57.01 13.85 3.94
N LEU A 13 56.20 13.63 4.99
CA LEU A 13 56.50 14.03 6.36
C LEU A 13 55.85 13.00 7.34
N ILE A 14 56.73 12.17 7.87
CA ILE A 14 57.03 11.73 9.25
C ILE A 14 55.82 11.60 10.22
N GLY A 15 55.55 10.35 10.61
CA GLY A 15 55.59 9.89 11.99
C GLY A 15 54.36 10.04 12.86
N ARG A 16 53.46 9.05 12.83
CA ARG A 16 52.84 8.50 14.05
C ARG A 16 52.58 7.02 13.83
N GLN A 17 53.27 6.19 14.61
CA GLN A 17 53.05 4.75 14.75
C GLN A 17 51.70 4.53 15.45
N TRP A 18 50.84 3.77 14.82
CA TRP A 18 49.71 3.08 15.47
C TRP A 18 50.19 1.68 15.82
N PRO A 19 49.90 1.16 17.03
CA PRO A 19 50.24 -0.21 17.35
C PRO A 19 49.45 -1.18 16.49
N ALA A 20 50.15 -2.16 15.94
CA ALA A 20 49.59 -3.29 15.24
C ALA A 20 48.68 -4.09 16.20
N VAL A 21 47.41 -4.19 15.90
CA VAL A 21 46.52 -5.18 16.51
C VAL A 21 46.73 -6.47 15.75
N GLU A 22 47.53 -7.37 16.33
CA GLU A 22 47.60 -8.77 15.89
C GLU A 22 46.23 -9.42 16.10
N LEU A 23 45.57 -9.71 15.00
CA LEU A 23 44.41 -10.62 14.99
C LEU A 23 44.92 -12.05 15.19
N VAL A 24 44.98 -12.49 16.43
CA VAL A 24 45.18 -13.89 16.77
C VAL A 24 43.88 -14.61 16.49
N PHE A 25 43.83 -15.34 15.39
CA PHE A 25 42.82 -16.38 15.17
C PHE A 25 43.13 -17.55 16.11
N GLY A 26 42.60 -17.48 17.33
CA GLY A 26 42.54 -18.63 18.22
C GLY A 26 41.27 -19.40 17.94
N CYS A 27 41.41 -20.60 17.40
CA CYS A 27 40.34 -21.60 17.45
C CYS A 27 40.06 -21.93 18.92
N TYR A 28 39.02 -21.36 19.49
CA TYR A 28 38.46 -21.84 20.74
C TYR A 28 37.30 -22.79 20.45
N PHE A 29 37.52 -24.04 20.85
CA PHE A 29 36.49 -25.07 20.89
C PHE A 29 35.51 -24.80 22.04
N ASP A 30 34.32 -24.62 21.80
CA ASP A 30 32.99 -25.18 22.18
C ASP A 30 32.78 -25.52 23.68
N GLU A 31 33.08 -24.65 24.63
CA GLU A 31 32.49 -24.79 25.98
C GLU A 31 31.79 -23.52 26.53
N ASP A 32 31.92 -22.37 25.86
CA ASP A 32 31.29 -21.10 26.30
C ASP A 32 29.99 -20.71 25.56
N LEU A 33 29.50 -21.54 24.62
CA LEU A 33 28.25 -21.29 23.91
C LEU A 33 27.01 -21.20 24.82
N PRO A 34 26.91 -22.01 25.93
CA PRO A 34 25.76 -21.90 26.82
C PRO A 34 25.72 -20.60 27.62
N LEU A 35 26.89 -20.03 27.95
CA LEU A 35 26.97 -18.80 28.76
C LEU A 35 26.63 -17.54 27.95
N LEU A 36 27.07 -17.48 26.69
CA LEU A 36 26.71 -16.40 25.76
C LEU A 36 25.24 -16.43 25.35
N MET A 37 24.62 -17.62 25.25
CA MET A 37 23.17 -17.76 25.08
C MET A 37 22.41 -17.38 26.35
N GLN A 38 22.96 -17.64 27.56
CA GLN A 38 22.33 -17.22 28.83
C GLN A 38 22.49 -15.70 29.06
N MET A 39 23.56 -15.06 28.62
CA MET A 39 23.70 -13.60 28.72
C MET A 39 22.78 -12.82 27.76
N ARG A 40 22.30 -13.44 26.66
CA ARG A 40 21.29 -12.85 25.77
C ARG A 40 19.87 -12.83 26.39
N ASN A 41 19.64 -13.50 27.51
CA ASN A 41 18.33 -13.67 28.11
C ASN A 41 18.07 -12.74 29.33
N THR A 42 18.95 -11.80 29.67
CA THR A 42 18.79 -10.99 30.88
C THR A 42 17.84 -9.79 30.73
N HIS A 43 17.50 -9.36 29.48
CA HIS A 43 16.45 -8.38 29.21
C HIS A 43 15.79 -8.69 27.85
N PRO A 44 14.95 -9.75 27.76
CA PRO A 44 14.32 -10.12 26.49
C PRO A 44 13.39 -9.04 25.94
N ASP A 45 12.81 -8.20 26.81
CA ASP A 45 11.81 -7.20 26.42
C ASP A 45 12.43 -5.97 25.74
N LEU A 46 13.65 -5.57 26.10
CA LEU A 46 14.34 -4.43 25.51
C LEU A 46 14.85 -4.69 24.07
N GLN A 47 15.07 -5.95 23.70
CA GLN A 47 15.54 -6.33 22.35
C GLN A 47 14.40 -6.51 21.35
N LEU A 48 13.18 -6.69 21.80
CA LEU A 48 12.01 -6.99 20.97
C LEU A 48 11.09 -5.78 20.76
N ASN A 49 11.21 -4.74 21.58
CA ASN A 49 10.40 -3.54 21.45
C ASN A 49 11.17 -2.45 20.69
N HIS A 50 11.01 -2.35 19.39
CA HIS A 50 11.66 -1.37 18.50
C HIS A 50 10.62 -0.51 17.76
N ALA A 51 11.05 0.65 17.29
CA ALA A 51 10.20 1.66 16.70
C ALA A 51 9.85 1.41 15.22
N LEU A 52 10.50 0.48 14.55
CA LEU A 52 10.32 0.18 13.12
C LEU A 52 10.66 -1.31 12.84
N PRO A 53 10.06 -1.92 11.81
CA PRO A 53 9.07 -1.36 10.88
C PRO A 53 7.69 -1.19 11.51
N TYR A 54 6.80 -0.45 10.84
CA TYR A 54 5.39 -0.30 11.23
C TYR A 54 4.59 -1.58 10.98
N GLY A 55 3.45 -1.71 11.69
CA GLY A 55 2.52 -2.82 11.56
C GLY A 55 2.75 -3.94 12.56
N ALA A 56 2.20 -5.11 12.28
CA ALA A 56 2.37 -6.32 13.10
C ALA A 56 3.52 -7.17 12.55
N ILE A 57 4.55 -7.38 13.38
CA ILE A 57 5.79 -8.09 13.02
C ILE A 57 5.88 -9.36 13.85
N ILE A 58 5.93 -10.51 13.18
CA ILE A 58 6.08 -11.82 13.82
C ILE A 58 7.54 -12.04 14.22
N HIS A 59 7.75 -12.48 15.44
CA HIS A 59 9.01 -12.94 15.99
C HIS A 59 8.84 -14.36 16.56
N ASP A 60 9.93 -15.06 16.85
CA ASP A 60 9.90 -16.46 17.34
C ASP A 60 9.04 -16.68 18.59
N ARG A 61 8.81 -15.65 19.41
CA ARG A 61 8.11 -15.76 20.71
C ARG A 61 6.85 -14.93 20.81
N GLY A 62 6.44 -14.23 19.76
CA GLY A 62 5.28 -13.35 19.78
C GLY A 62 5.22 -12.39 18.62
N VAL A 63 4.41 -11.35 18.77
CA VAL A 63 4.21 -10.33 17.74
C VAL A 63 4.47 -8.95 18.31
N GLN A 64 5.19 -8.14 17.56
CA GLN A 64 5.35 -6.73 17.85
C GLN A 64 4.38 -5.91 17.01
N PHE A 65 3.74 -4.94 17.65
CA PHE A 65 2.80 -4.01 17.02
C PHE A 65 3.37 -2.61 17.09
N VAL A 66 3.49 -1.95 15.93
CA VAL A 66 4.09 -0.63 15.81
C VAL A 66 3.17 0.30 15.05
N VAL A 67 2.83 1.46 15.62
CA VAL A 67 1.92 2.43 15.00
C VAL A 67 2.36 3.88 15.27
N PHE A 68 2.20 4.72 14.26
CA PHE A 68 2.46 6.17 14.37
C PHE A 68 1.23 6.90 14.91
N SER A 69 1.42 7.69 15.99
CA SER A 69 0.44 8.67 16.46
C SER A 69 1.12 9.72 17.33
N ARG A 70 1.14 10.96 16.85
CA ARG A 70 1.83 12.10 17.51
C ARG A 70 1.06 12.62 18.72
N HIS A 71 -0.24 12.80 18.57
CA HIS A 71 -1.09 13.45 19.56
C HIS A 71 -1.87 12.47 20.45
N ALA A 72 -1.72 11.16 20.25
CA ALA A 72 -2.30 10.19 21.17
C ALA A 72 -1.70 10.36 22.57
N THR A 73 -2.56 10.36 23.57
CA THR A 73 -2.20 10.38 25.01
C THR A 73 -2.20 8.98 25.60
N GLU A 74 -2.98 8.06 25.03
CA GLU A 74 -3.03 6.65 25.35
C GLU A 74 -3.17 5.82 24.07
N MET A 75 -2.55 4.65 24.05
CA MET A 75 -2.68 3.66 22.99
C MET A 75 -3.02 2.30 23.61
N ARG A 76 -3.90 1.56 22.96
CA ARG A 76 -4.30 0.21 23.33
C ARG A 76 -4.31 -0.67 22.11
N LEU A 77 -3.94 -1.93 22.30
CA LEU A 77 -4.13 -3.00 21.34
C LEU A 77 -5.26 -3.91 21.85
N LEU A 78 -6.22 -4.16 20.99
CA LEU A 78 -7.39 -4.99 21.27
C LEU A 78 -7.21 -6.31 20.54
N LEU A 79 -7.12 -7.42 21.25
CA LEU A 79 -6.96 -8.76 20.70
C LEU A 79 -8.28 -9.51 20.70
N TYR A 80 -8.50 -10.34 19.68
CA TYR A 80 -9.72 -11.12 19.52
C TYR A 80 -9.40 -12.56 19.14
N ASP A 81 -10.20 -13.51 19.62
CA ASP A 81 -10.05 -14.93 19.33
C ASP A 81 -10.89 -15.36 18.11
N ASP A 82 -11.94 -14.60 17.77
CA ASP A 82 -12.86 -14.92 16.68
C ASP A 82 -13.30 -13.69 15.89
N VAL A 83 -13.56 -13.90 14.59
CA VAL A 83 -14.01 -12.84 13.66
C VAL A 83 -15.35 -12.24 14.09
N ALA A 84 -16.28 -13.03 14.59
CA ALA A 84 -17.61 -12.58 15.01
C ALA A 84 -17.63 -11.90 16.38
N GLN A 85 -16.55 -12.05 17.16
CA GLN A 85 -16.45 -11.49 18.50
C GLN A 85 -16.54 -9.95 18.48
N ARG A 86 -17.41 -9.37 19.28
CA ARG A 86 -17.65 -7.92 19.34
C ARG A 86 -16.68 -7.19 20.26
N GLU A 87 -16.47 -7.75 21.44
CA GLU A 87 -15.55 -7.18 22.43
C GLU A 87 -14.23 -7.95 22.42
N PRO A 88 -13.09 -7.31 22.70
CA PRO A 88 -11.79 -7.99 22.72
C PRO A 88 -11.74 -9.03 23.83
N SER A 89 -11.04 -10.14 23.59
CA SER A 89 -10.69 -11.12 24.62
C SER A 89 -9.61 -10.59 25.56
N GLU A 90 -8.73 -9.73 25.02
CA GLU A 90 -7.64 -9.11 25.75
C GLU A 90 -7.42 -7.67 25.31
N VAL A 91 -7.05 -6.81 26.26
CA VAL A 91 -6.65 -5.41 25.99
C VAL A 91 -5.24 -5.20 26.51
N VAL A 92 -4.31 -4.95 25.62
CA VAL A 92 -2.92 -4.61 25.96
C VAL A 92 -2.76 -3.09 25.98
N TYR A 93 -2.33 -2.54 27.11
CA TYR A 93 -2.10 -1.11 27.29
C TYR A 93 -0.63 -0.80 27.01
N PHE A 94 -0.38 0.26 26.20
CA PHE A 94 0.98 0.75 25.98
C PHE A 94 1.37 1.69 27.13
N ASP A 95 2.51 1.44 27.77
CA ASP A 95 3.09 2.41 28.72
C ASP A 95 3.82 3.51 27.94
N ALA A 96 3.32 4.73 28.00
CA ALA A 96 3.90 5.86 27.27
C ALA A 96 5.37 6.17 27.63
N ARG A 97 5.91 5.60 28.73
CA ARG A 97 7.32 5.75 29.13
C ARG A 97 8.24 4.72 28.51
N THR A 98 7.74 3.51 28.23
CA THR A 98 8.54 2.37 27.71
C THR A 98 8.17 1.99 26.29
N ASP A 99 6.91 2.20 25.88
CA ASP A 99 6.34 1.73 24.64
C ASP A 99 6.11 2.87 23.62
N ARG A 100 6.71 4.05 23.89
CA ARG A 100 6.65 5.20 23.00
C ARG A 100 8.04 5.72 22.66
N TRP A 101 8.33 5.83 21.37
CA TRP A 101 9.58 6.33 20.79
C TRP A 101 9.28 7.58 19.94
N GLY A 102 9.33 8.76 20.57
CA GLY A 102 8.89 9.99 19.91
C GLY A 102 7.38 9.96 19.61
N ASP A 103 7.03 9.90 18.33
CA ASP A 103 5.63 9.81 17.85
C ASP A 103 5.19 8.37 17.52
N ILE A 104 6.03 7.37 17.79
CA ILE A 104 5.79 5.97 17.46
C ILE A 104 5.46 5.19 18.73
N TRP A 105 4.39 4.43 18.68
CA TRP A 105 3.95 3.53 19.74
C TRP A 105 4.27 2.08 19.33
N SER A 106 4.88 1.32 20.23
CA SER A 106 5.37 -0.02 19.96
C SER A 106 5.23 -0.92 21.18
N VAL A 107 4.59 -2.07 21.04
CA VAL A 107 4.45 -3.07 22.10
C VAL A 107 4.70 -4.47 21.56
N PHE A 108 5.42 -5.29 22.34
CA PHE A 108 5.58 -6.70 22.05
C PHE A 108 4.62 -7.54 22.88
N VAL A 109 3.88 -8.43 22.20
CA VAL A 109 2.93 -9.35 22.84
C VAL A 109 3.44 -10.79 22.68
N PRO A 110 3.84 -11.45 23.77
CA PRO A 110 4.35 -12.82 23.72
C PRO A 110 3.23 -13.83 23.50
N GLY A 111 3.57 -14.98 22.91
CA GLY A 111 2.69 -16.15 22.83
C GLY A 111 1.63 -16.10 21.72
N ILE A 112 1.55 -15.03 20.94
CA ILE A 112 0.66 -14.91 19.78
C ILE A 112 1.46 -14.98 18.47
N GLY A 113 0.78 -15.19 17.33
CA GLY A 113 1.41 -15.35 16.03
C GLY A 113 0.47 -15.09 14.87
N ALA A 114 0.79 -15.68 13.71
CA ALA A 114 -0.06 -15.58 12.53
C ALA A 114 -1.50 -16.01 12.80
N GLY A 115 -2.46 -15.27 12.24
CA GLY A 115 -3.89 -15.49 12.46
C GLY A 115 -4.48 -14.69 13.62
N GLN A 116 -3.66 -14.10 14.52
CA GLN A 116 -4.17 -13.24 15.59
C GLN A 116 -4.97 -12.06 15.00
N LEU A 117 -6.16 -11.84 15.52
CA LEU A 117 -7.05 -10.74 15.16
C LEU A 117 -6.85 -9.57 16.12
N TYR A 118 -6.79 -8.34 15.57
CA TYR A 118 -6.56 -7.16 16.40
C TYR A 118 -7.16 -5.86 15.85
N HIS A 119 -7.25 -4.85 16.72
CA HIS A 119 -7.40 -3.43 16.39
C HIS A 119 -6.52 -2.58 17.29
N PHE A 120 -6.21 -1.36 16.85
CA PHE A 120 -5.76 -0.31 17.74
C PHE A 120 -6.94 0.47 18.31
N GLN A 121 -6.71 1.12 19.45
CA GLN A 121 -7.59 2.11 20.03
C GLN A 121 -6.75 3.22 20.65
N ALA A 122 -7.03 4.48 20.28
CA ALA A 122 -6.24 5.62 20.70
C ALA A 122 -7.11 6.66 21.41
N SER A 123 -6.65 7.13 22.56
CA SER A 123 -7.18 8.33 23.23
C SER A 123 -6.31 9.53 22.91
N GLY A 124 -6.92 10.70 22.77
CA GLY A 124 -6.24 11.94 22.48
C GLY A 124 -7.24 13.08 22.40
N PRO A 125 -6.80 14.30 22.03
CA PRO A 125 -7.69 15.45 21.97
C PRO A 125 -8.69 15.33 20.80
N PHE A 126 -9.98 15.59 21.09
CA PHE A 126 -10.98 15.87 20.08
C PHE A 126 -11.04 17.39 19.89
N ASP A 127 -10.28 17.91 18.94
CA ASP A 127 -10.22 19.33 18.62
C ASP A 127 -10.24 19.53 17.09
N PRO A 128 -11.44 19.50 16.48
CA PRO A 128 -11.58 19.65 15.04
C PRO A 128 -10.99 20.94 14.48
N GLY A 129 -10.96 22.03 15.28
CA GLY A 129 -10.35 23.30 14.89
C GLY A 129 -8.84 23.20 14.65
N ARG A 130 -8.17 22.25 15.28
CA ARG A 130 -6.78 21.88 15.05
C ARG A 130 -6.63 20.66 14.13
N GLY A 131 -7.72 20.09 13.65
CA GLY A 131 -7.76 18.88 12.82
C GLY A 131 -7.65 17.59 13.60
N LEU A 132 -7.74 17.60 14.92
CA LEU A 132 -7.60 16.40 15.77
C LEU A 132 -8.98 15.75 16.00
N ARG A 133 -9.06 14.43 15.78
CA ARG A 133 -10.32 13.67 15.76
C ARG A 133 -10.22 12.36 16.51
N PHE A 134 -9.50 12.33 17.62
CA PHE A 134 -9.42 11.14 18.46
C PHE A 134 -10.80 10.78 19.03
N ASP A 135 -11.13 9.49 18.96
CA ASP A 135 -12.32 8.91 19.60
C ASP A 135 -11.87 7.69 20.40
N PRO A 136 -11.91 7.75 21.74
CA PRO A 136 -11.44 6.66 22.60
C PRO A 136 -12.31 5.39 22.50
N ASN A 137 -13.45 5.43 21.82
CA ASN A 137 -14.31 4.28 21.57
C ASN A 137 -14.08 3.65 20.20
N ALA A 138 -13.42 4.36 19.25
CA ALA A 138 -13.21 3.86 17.91
C ALA A 138 -12.29 2.64 17.89
N ARG A 139 -12.66 1.63 17.09
CA ARG A 139 -11.81 0.49 16.76
C ARG A 139 -11.04 0.85 15.50
N LEU A 140 -9.72 1.00 15.60
CA LEU A 140 -8.90 1.52 14.53
C LEU A 140 -8.16 0.40 13.82
N ILE A 141 -8.32 0.37 12.49
CA ILE A 141 -7.54 -0.49 11.61
C ILE A 141 -6.11 0.04 11.57
N ASP A 142 -5.15 -0.87 11.67
CA ASP A 142 -3.74 -0.57 11.47
C ASP A 142 -3.49 -0.09 10.02
N PRO A 143 -2.90 1.10 9.82
CA PRO A 143 -2.52 1.57 8.48
C PRO A 143 -1.65 0.60 7.67
N PHE A 144 -0.94 -0.30 8.35
CA PHE A 144 -0.05 -1.31 7.76
C PHE A 144 -0.63 -2.74 7.83
N ALA A 145 -1.94 -2.88 8.09
CA ALA A 145 -2.58 -4.19 8.13
C ALA A 145 -2.47 -4.92 6.79
N LYS A 146 -1.90 -6.12 6.79
CA LYS A 146 -1.67 -6.97 5.60
C LYS A 146 -2.87 -7.83 5.22
N ALA A 147 -3.83 -7.99 6.11
CA ALA A 147 -5.12 -8.62 5.85
C ALA A 147 -6.18 -8.12 6.82
N LEU A 148 -7.43 -8.11 6.34
CA LEU A 148 -8.60 -7.89 7.19
C LEU A 148 -9.51 -9.12 7.18
N ALA A 149 -10.27 -9.32 8.27
CA ALA A 149 -11.24 -10.40 8.42
C ALA A 149 -12.59 -9.90 8.97
N GLY A 150 -13.66 -10.50 8.51
CA GLY A 150 -15.02 -10.12 8.88
C GLY A 150 -15.55 -8.93 8.05
N ASN A 151 -16.68 -8.41 8.47
CA ASN A 151 -17.36 -7.26 7.88
C ASN A 151 -17.60 -6.19 8.94
N PHE A 152 -18.02 -4.99 8.54
CA PHE A 152 -18.58 -4.03 9.47
C PHE A 152 -19.74 -4.65 10.24
N GLN A 153 -19.74 -4.51 11.55
CA GLN A 153 -20.77 -5.07 12.41
C GLN A 153 -21.81 -4.01 12.77
N PRO A 154 -23.08 -4.38 12.93
CA PRO A 154 -24.14 -3.45 13.34
C PRO A 154 -23.79 -2.69 14.62
N ALA A 155 -23.86 -1.38 14.58
CA ALA A 155 -23.62 -0.49 15.70
C ALA A 155 -24.89 -0.34 16.55
N THR A 156 -25.09 -1.20 17.54
CA THR A 156 -26.23 -1.08 18.46
C THR A 156 -26.00 -0.05 19.58
N ASP A 157 -24.76 0.36 19.76
CA ASP A 157 -24.29 1.30 20.80
C ASP A 157 -23.68 2.58 20.18
N GLY A 158 -23.85 2.78 18.87
CA GLY A 158 -23.27 3.90 18.13
C GLY A 158 -21.78 3.75 17.78
N VAL A 159 -21.12 2.68 18.24
CA VAL A 159 -19.71 2.42 17.93
C VAL A 159 -19.59 1.60 16.66
N ILE A 160 -18.91 2.16 15.65
CA ILE A 160 -18.59 1.44 14.41
C ILE A 160 -17.54 0.37 14.72
N ARG A 161 -17.83 -0.86 14.32
CA ARG A 161 -16.90 -1.99 14.45
C ARG A 161 -16.44 -2.42 13.05
N PRO A 162 -15.28 -1.98 12.60
CA PRO A 162 -14.74 -2.36 11.29
C PRO A 162 -14.29 -3.83 11.28
N PRO A 163 -13.97 -4.39 10.09
CA PRO A 163 -13.26 -5.65 9.97
C PRO A 163 -11.97 -5.64 10.79
N LYS A 164 -11.62 -6.79 11.39
CA LYS A 164 -10.42 -6.93 12.22
C LYS A 164 -9.17 -7.06 11.38
N CYS A 165 -8.07 -6.45 11.79
CA CYS A 165 -6.74 -6.72 11.26
C CYS A 165 -6.33 -8.15 11.60
N VAL A 166 -5.57 -8.78 10.71
CA VAL A 166 -5.03 -10.13 10.89
C VAL A 166 -3.51 -10.06 10.87
N VAL A 167 -2.85 -10.66 11.83
CA VAL A 167 -1.40 -10.88 11.80
C VAL A 167 -1.09 -11.91 10.73
N VAL A 168 -0.30 -11.55 9.73
CA VAL A 168 -0.01 -12.36 8.55
C VAL A 168 1.44 -12.83 8.57
N ASP A 169 1.66 -14.12 8.34
CA ASP A 169 2.96 -14.63 7.93
C ASP A 169 3.13 -14.39 6.42
N ASP A 170 4.18 -13.66 6.05
CA ASP A 170 4.45 -13.31 4.66
C ASP A 170 5.00 -14.47 3.82
N TYR A 171 5.31 -15.61 4.46
CA TYR A 171 5.86 -16.76 3.75
C TYR A 171 4.90 -17.31 2.68
N PHE A 172 5.46 -17.53 1.51
CA PHE A 172 4.80 -18.20 0.38
C PHE A 172 5.83 -18.91 -0.47
N ASP A 173 5.53 -20.15 -0.90
CA ASP A 173 6.41 -20.89 -1.80
C ASP A 173 6.21 -20.45 -3.26
N TRP A 174 7.03 -19.52 -3.68
CA TRP A 174 7.03 -19.00 -5.05
C TRP A 174 7.55 -19.97 -6.10
N GLN A 175 8.20 -21.08 -5.70
CA GLN A 175 8.73 -22.11 -6.62
C GLN A 175 9.65 -21.54 -7.71
N GLY A 176 10.44 -20.53 -7.36
CA GLY A 176 11.36 -19.87 -8.28
C GLY A 176 10.74 -18.84 -9.22
N ASP A 177 9.49 -18.43 -8.97
CA ASP A 177 8.83 -17.33 -9.68
C ASP A 177 9.64 -16.04 -9.60
N ARG A 178 9.63 -15.25 -10.68
CA ARG A 178 10.33 -13.97 -10.80
C ARG A 178 9.52 -13.01 -11.67
N HIS A 179 9.77 -11.72 -11.48
CA HIS A 179 9.23 -10.67 -12.35
C HIS A 179 9.58 -10.93 -13.82
N LEU A 180 8.61 -10.79 -14.71
CA LEU A 180 8.75 -11.10 -16.14
C LEU A 180 9.51 -10.02 -16.91
N ARG A 181 9.39 -8.75 -16.51
CA ARG A 181 10.08 -7.59 -17.06
C ARG A 181 9.87 -7.40 -18.58
N HIS A 182 8.63 -7.60 -19.05
CA HIS A 182 8.30 -7.29 -20.44
C HIS A 182 8.56 -5.80 -20.73
N ASP A 183 9.09 -5.51 -21.93
CA ASP A 183 9.21 -4.12 -22.35
C ASP A 183 7.81 -3.48 -22.43
N LEU A 184 7.68 -2.25 -21.94
CA LEU A 184 6.40 -1.54 -21.97
C LEU A 184 5.92 -1.31 -23.40
N SER A 185 6.86 -1.09 -24.35
CA SER A 185 6.56 -0.91 -25.79
C SER A 185 5.95 -2.15 -26.45
N GLU A 186 6.19 -3.34 -25.88
CA GLU A 186 5.65 -4.61 -26.37
C GLU A 186 4.45 -5.11 -25.54
N SER A 187 4.07 -4.35 -24.51
CA SER A 187 3.02 -4.76 -23.58
C SER A 187 1.61 -4.54 -24.15
N VAL A 188 0.78 -5.57 -24.05
CA VAL A 188 -0.67 -5.52 -24.27
C VAL A 188 -1.34 -5.68 -22.93
N ILE A 189 -1.80 -4.56 -22.37
CA ILE A 189 -2.40 -4.49 -21.03
C ILE A 189 -3.90 -4.68 -21.13
N TYR A 190 -4.45 -5.61 -20.35
CA TYR A 190 -5.87 -5.90 -20.25
C TYR A 190 -6.37 -5.51 -18.86
N GLU A 191 -7.14 -4.43 -18.77
CA GLU A 191 -7.79 -4.01 -17.53
C GLU A 191 -8.96 -4.95 -17.21
N LEU A 192 -9.00 -5.47 -15.99
CA LEU A 192 -10.07 -6.34 -15.53
C LEU A 192 -10.44 -6.11 -14.06
N HIS A 193 -11.71 -6.32 -13.76
CA HIS A 193 -12.22 -6.39 -12.40
C HIS A 193 -12.25 -7.85 -11.93
N VAL A 194 -11.55 -8.20 -10.86
CA VAL A 194 -11.40 -9.59 -10.39
C VAL A 194 -12.75 -10.31 -10.30
N ARG A 195 -13.73 -9.71 -9.62
CA ARG A 195 -15.05 -10.29 -9.49
C ARG A 195 -15.82 -10.28 -10.81
N GLY A 196 -15.85 -9.15 -11.52
CA GLY A 196 -16.62 -8.98 -12.74
C GLY A 196 -16.18 -9.92 -13.86
N PHE A 197 -14.89 -10.21 -13.94
CA PHE A 197 -14.31 -11.01 -15.01
C PHE A 197 -14.80 -12.46 -15.04
N THR A 198 -15.10 -13.03 -13.88
CA THR A 198 -15.45 -14.46 -13.79
C THR A 198 -16.79 -14.75 -13.12
N ASN A 199 -17.49 -13.75 -12.57
CA ASN A 199 -18.69 -13.96 -11.76
C ASN A 199 -19.90 -14.47 -12.57
N HIS A 200 -19.99 -14.11 -13.87
CA HIS A 200 -21.10 -14.57 -14.71
C HIS A 200 -20.94 -16.05 -15.09
N HIS A 201 -22.04 -16.80 -15.15
CA HIS A 201 -22.03 -18.25 -15.45
C HIS A 201 -21.35 -18.61 -16.79
N SER A 202 -21.40 -17.71 -17.80
CA SER A 202 -20.70 -17.91 -19.08
C SER A 202 -19.19 -17.96 -18.96
N SER A 203 -18.63 -17.53 -17.84
CA SER A 203 -17.19 -17.64 -17.58
C SER A 203 -16.74 -19.09 -17.42
N GLN A 204 -17.64 -19.98 -16.97
CA GLN A 204 -17.35 -21.37 -16.63
C GLN A 204 -16.20 -21.53 -15.61
N SER A 205 -15.94 -20.50 -14.79
CA SER A 205 -14.96 -20.56 -13.73
C SER A 205 -15.42 -21.48 -12.61
N ARG A 206 -14.50 -22.26 -12.06
CA ARG A 206 -14.75 -23.14 -10.89
C ARG A 206 -14.84 -22.34 -9.58
N LYS A 207 -14.24 -21.15 -9.56
CA LYS A 207 -14.21 -20.20 -8.44
C LYS A 207 -14.62 -18.80 -8.92
N PRO A 208 -15.91 -18.61 -9.32
CA PRO A 208 -16.35 -17.38 -9.95
C PRO A 208 -16.20 -16.17 -9.02
N GLY A 209 -15.72 -15.06 -9.56
CA GLY A 209 -15.60 -13.81 -8.86
C GLY A 209 -14.43 -13.72 -7.87
N THR A 210 -13.45 -14.64 -7.94
CA THR A 210 -12.33 -14.70 -7.00
C THR A 210 -10.97 -14.62 -7.69
N TYR A 211 -9.89 -14.43 -6.90
CA TYR A 211 -8.51 -14.51 -7.39
C TYR A 211 -8.24 -15.83 -8.11
N LEU A 212 -8.67 -16.96 -7.53
CA LEU A 212 -8.51 -18.27 -8.15
C LEU A 212 -9.34 -18.41 -9.43
N GLY A 213 -10.46 -17.69 -9.54
CA GLY A 213 -11.27 -17.65 -10.75
C GLY A 213 -10.55 -16.99 -11.93
N VAL A 214 -9.68 -16.02 -11.69
CA VAL A 214 -8.86 -15.40 -12.74
C VAL A 214 -7.91 -16.42 -13.36
N ILE A 215 -7.37 -17.34 -12.57
CA ILE A 215 -6.50 -18.44 -13.05
C ILE A 215 -7.19 -19.27 -14.12
N ASP A 216 -8.46 -19.57 -13.95
CA ASP A 216 -9.25 -20.33 -14.93
C ASP A 216 -9.33 -19.63 -16.31
N LYS A 217 -9.05 -18.32 -16.37
CA LYS A 217 -9.11 -17.47 -17.57
C LYS A 217 -7.78 -17.21 -18.25
N ILE A 218 -6.69 -17.72 -17.73
CA ILE A 218 -5.35 -17.59 -18.34
C ILE A 218 -5.32 -18.04 -19.81
N PRO A 219 -5.93 -19.19 -20.21
CA PRO A 219 -5.97 -19.58 -21.63
C PRO A 219 -6.67 -18.55 -22.52
N TYR A 220 -7.74 -17.92 -22.03
CA TYR A 220 -8.45 -16.85 -22.74
C TYR A 220 -7.57 -15.60 -22.89
N LEU A 221 -6.93 -15.14 -21.84
CA LEU A 221 -6.03 -13.98 -21.90
C LEU A 221 -4.88 -14.23 -22.89
N LYS A 222 -4.27 -15.41 -22.85
CA LYS A 222 -3.24 -15.81 -23.84
C LYS A 222 -3.76 -15.81 -25.28
N SER A 223 -4.98 -16.28 -25.50
CA SER A 223 -5.57 -16.30 -26.85
C SER A 223 -5.82 -14.91 -27.43
N LEU A 224 -5.92 -13.88 -26.58
CA LEU A 224 -6.01 -12.47 -26.95
C LEU A 224 -4.65 -11.81 -27.16
N GLY A 225 -3.54 -12.50 -26.85
CA GLY A 225 -2.20 -11.91 -26.90
C GLY A 225 -1.89 -10.94 -25.75
N VAL A 226 -2.64 -11.04 -24.63
CA VAL A 226 -2.41 -10.21 -23.43
C VAL A 226 -1.07 -10.59 -22.81
N THR A 227 -0.25 -9.58 -22.50
CA THR A 227 1.05 -9.72 -21.84
C THR A 227 1.04 -9.22 -20.40
N ALA A 228 0.07 -8.39 -20.03
CA ALA A 228 -0.13 -7.92 -18.68
C ALA A 228 -1.63 -7.76 -18.36
N VAL A 229 -2.04 -8.10 -17.15
CA VAL A 229 -3.36 -7.73 -16.63
C VAL A 229 -3.23 -6.54 -15.69
N GLU A 230 -4.07 -5.53 -15.85
CA GLU A 230 -4.26 -4.47 -14.89
C GLU A 230 -5.49 -4.79 -14.06
N LEU A 231 -5.28 -5.03 -12.77
CA LEU A 231 -6.37 -5.32 -11.85
C LEU A 231 -6.96 -4.02 -11.32
N MET A 232 -8.24 -3.75 -11.61
CA MET A 232 -9.00 -2.72 -10.90
C MET A 232 -8.82 -2.91 -9.39
N PRO A 233 -9.05 -1.89 -8.52
CA PRO A 233 -8.57 -1.88 -7.16
C PRO A 233 -8.75 -3.19 -6.39
N VAL A 234 -7.64 -3.70 -5.88
CA VAL A 234 -7.56 -4.91 -5.05
C VAL A 234 -7.13 -4.61 -3.61
N HIS A 235 -6.78 -3.38 -3.29
CA HIS A 235 -6.62 -2.97 -1.90
C HIS A 235 -7.95 -3.21 -1.16
N GLU A 236 -7.88 -3.53 0.12
CA GLU A 236 -9.10 -3.77 0.90
C GLU A 236 -10.01 -2.53 0.92
N PHE A 237 -11.29 -2.72 0.62
CA PHE A 237 -12.32 -1.68 0.59
C PHE A 237 -13.63 -2.14 1.21
N PRO A 238 -14.50 -1.23 1.73
CA PRO A 238 -15.76 -1.62 2.33
C PRO A 238 -16.79 -2.05 1.28
N THR A 239 -17.35 -3.23 1.46
CA THR A 239 -18.46 -3.78 0.64
C THR A 239 -19.82 -3.66 1.32
N ASN A 240 -19.83 -3.35 2.62
CA ASN A 240 -21.02 -3.10 3.44
C ASN A 240 -21.06 -1.65 3.86
N ASN A 241 -22.23 -1.17 4.27
CA ASN A 241 -22.31 0.10 4.99
C ASN A 241 -21.59 0.02 6.35
N PHE A 242 -21.14 1.15 6.87
CA PHE A 242 -20.43 1.22 8.14
C PHE A 242 -21.32 0.84 9.35
N ASP A 243 -22.63 0.82 9.19
CA ASP A 243 -23.59 0.30 10.16
C ASP A 243 -23.81 -1.22 10.06
N GLY A 244 -23.08 -1.89 9.18
CA GLY A 244 -23.16 -3.33 8.95
C GLY A 244 -24.30 -3.78 8.03
N THR A 245 -25.14 -2.86 7.53
CA THR A 245 -26.16 -3.21 6.53
C THR A 245 -25.53 -3.49 5.16
N THR A 246 -26.11 -4.41 4.40
CA THR A 246 -25.60 -4.76 3.08
C THR A 246 -26.26 -3.91 2.01
N ASP A 247 -25.43 -3.31 1.14
CA ASP A 247 -25.90 -2.77 -0.14
C ASP A 247 -25.07 -3.41 -1.27
N PRO A 248 -25.65 -4.31 -2.07
CA PRO A 248 -24.90 -5.03 -3.11
C PRO A 248 -24.39 -4.12 -4.24
N ARG A 249 -24.86 -2.87 -4.29
CA ARG A 249 -24.42 -1.87 -5.28
C ARG A 249 -23.32 -0.97 -4.74
N ARG A 250 -23.05 -1.01 -3.42
CA ARG A 250 -22.06 -0.16 -2.81
C ARG A 250 -20.67 -0.59 -3.24
N ASN A 251 -19.90 0.38 -3.75
CA ASN A 251 -18.49 0.27 -4.03
C ASN A 251 -18.07 -1.04 -4.74
N TYR A 252 -18.68 -1.29 -5.90
CA TYR A 252 -18.37 -2.48 -6.71
C TYR A 252 -16.93 -2.43 -7.26
N TRP A 253 -16.44 -1.25 -7.67
CA TRP A 253 -15.16 -1.10 -8.35
C TRP A 253 -13.96 -1.04 -7.41
N GLY A 254 -14.14 -0.71 -6.12
CA GLY A 254 -13.07 -0.68 -5.14
C GLY A 254 -12.31 0.64 -5.02
N TYR A 255 -12.71 1.71 -5.72
CA TYR A 255 -12.10 3.05 -5.58
C TYR A 255 -12.56 3.74 -4.28
N ASP A 256 -12.28 3.09 -3.14
CA ASP A 256 -12.64 3.60 -1.81
C ASP A 256 -11.82 2.84 -0.74
N PRO A 257 -10.48 2.99 -0.72
CA PRO A 257 -9.59 2.12 0.04
C PRO A 257 -9.76 2.26 1.55
N LEU A 258 -9.73 1.11 2.23
CA LEU A 258 -9.77 0.97 3.69
C LEU A 258 -8.40 0.59 4.26
N ALA A 259 -7.66 -0.30 3.56
CA ALA A 259 -6.33 -0.75 3.96
C ALA A 259 -5.46 -0.99 2.71
N PHE A 260 -4.35 -0.25 2.60
CA PHE A 260 -3.50 -0.26 1.40
C PHE A 260 -2.63 -1.51 1.25
N PHE A 261 -2.25 -2.16 2.36
CA PHE A 261 -1.36 -3.33 2.36
C PHE A 261 -2.10 -4.66 2.21
N ALA A 262 -3.42 -4.66 2.31
CA ALA A 262 -4.25 -5.86 2.35
C ALA A 262 -4.94 -6.11 1.01
N PRO A 263 -4.83 -7.31 0.41
CA PRO A 263 -5.69 -7.70 -0.71
C PRO A 263 -7.14 -7.81 -0.24
N HIS A 264 -8.07 -7.44 -1.12
CA HIS A 264 -9.50 -7.43 -0.81
C HIS A 264 -10.02 -8.83 -0.51
N ARG A 265 -10.48 -9.05 0.73
CA ARG A 265 -10.99 -10.34 1.22
C ARG A 265 -12.20 -10.86 0.44
N GLY A 266 -13.01 -9.96 -0.13
CA GLY A 266 -14.21 -10.33 -0.91
C GLY A 266 -13.90 -11.00 -2.24
N TYR A 267 -12.63 -11.03 -2.66
CA TYR A 267 -12.15 -11.76 -3.84
C TYR A 267 -11.49 -13.08 -3.52
N ALA A 268 -11.41 -13.48 -2.24
CA ALA A 268 -10.97 -14.82 -1.88
C ALA A 268 -12.10 -15.85 -2.02
N ALA A 269 -11.75 -17.06 -2.41
CA ALA A 269 -12.67 -18.21 -2.45
C ALA A 269 -12.81 -18.87 -1.05
N ASP A 270 -11.76 -18.74 -0.24
CA ASP A 270 -11.73 -19.21 1.14
C ASP A 270 -12.03 -18.06 2.10
N SER A 271 -12.92 -18.29 3.06
CA SER A 271 -13.35 -17.28 4.05
C SER A 271 -12.50 -17.22 5.31
N ARG A 272 -11.48 -18.07 5.45
CA ARG A 272 -10.58 -18.04 6.61
C ARG A 272 -9.80 -16.72 6.68
N PRO A 273 -9.58 -16.16 7.88
CA PRO A 273 -8.78 -14.94 8.04
C PRO A 273 -7.40 -15.07 7.37
N GLY A 274 -7.04 -14.12 6.51
CA GLY A 274 -5.75 -14.11 5.80
C GLY A 274 -5.69 -14.98 4.53
N ALA A 275 -6.73 -15.75 4.17
CA ALA A 275 -6.75 -16.58 2.97
C ALA A 275 -6.56 -15.77 1.67
N GLN A 276 -7.08 -14.55 1.62
CA GLN A 276 -6.91 -13.63 0.47
C GLN A 276 -5.44 -13.37 0.13
N VAL A 277 -4.55 -13.40 1.11
CA VAL A 277 -3.09 -13.20 0.91
C VAL A 277 -2.52 -14.34 0.07
N GLN A 278 -2.82 -15.58 0.45
CA GLN A 278 -2.31 -16.77 -0.24
C GLN A 278 -2.93 -16.89 -1.64
N GLU A 279 -4.25 -16.70 -1.75
CA GLU A 279 -4.94 -16.81 -3.04
C GLU A 279 -4.50 -15.74 -4.04
N PHE A 280 -4.21 -14.52 -3.58
CA PHE A 280 -3.64 -13.48 -4.44
C PHE A 280 -2.25 -13.88 -4.96
N LYS A 281 -1.37 -14.37 -4.10
CA LYS A 281 -0.03 -14.85 -4.49
C LYS A 281 -0.11 -16.03 -5.46
N GLU A 282 -1.05 -16.96 -5.25
CA GLU A 282 -1.30 -18.07 -6.20
C GLU A 282 -1.73 -17.56 -7.58
N MET A 283 -2.60 -16.55 -7.63
CA MET A 283 -3.03 -15.92 -8.89
C MET A 283 -1.84 -15.30 -9.62
N VAL A 284 -1.01 -14.51 -8.94
CA VAL A 284 0.18 -13.87 -9.53
C VAL A 284 1.14 -14.94 -10.07
N LYS A 285 1.49 -15.95 -9.25
CA LYS A 285 2.35 -17.05 -9.67
C LYS A 285 1.82 -17.77 -10.91
N ALA A 286 0.52 -18.01 -10.99
CA ALA A 286 -0.09 -18.67 -12.14
C ALA A 286 -0.06 -17.81 -13.41
N LEU A 287 -0.29 -16.48 -13.28
CA LEU A 287 -0.19 -15.54 -14.38
C LEU A 287 1.25 -15.43 -14.89
N HIS A 288 2.23 -15.30 -14.01
CA HIS A 288 3.67 -15.30 -14.35
C HIS A 288 4.09 -16.58 -15.07
N SER A 289 3.64 -17.74 -14.59
CA SER A 289 3.92 -19.03 -15.25
C SER A 289 3.35 -19.09 -16.67
N ALA A 290 2.36 -18.26 -16.99
CA ALA A 290 1.79 -18.13 -18.32
C ALA A 290 2.41 -16.99 -19.15
N GLY A 291 3.38 -16.26 -18.61
CA GLY A 291 4.02 -15.09 -19.25
C GLY A 291 3.17 -13.82 -19.20
N ILE A 292 2.30 -13.67 -18.19
CA ILE A 292 1.42 -12.52 -18.02
C ILE A 292 1.79 -11.78 -16.75
N GLU A 293 2.18 -10.51 -16.88
CA GLU A 293 2.46 -9.60 -15.76
C GLU A 293 1.20 -9.17 -15.03
N VAL A 294 1.36 -8.70 -13.79
CA VAL A 294 0.28 -8.17 -12.97
C VAL A 294 0.55 -6.72 -12.58
N ILE A 295 -0.34 -5.84 -13.00
CA ILE A 295 -0.34 -4.41 -12.68
C ILE A 295 -1.52 -4.14 -11.72
N LEU A 296 -1.28 -3.36 -10.66
CA LEU A 296 -2.35 -2.97 -9.73
C LEU A 296 -2.79 -1.53 -9.97
N ASP A 297 -4.11 -1.33 -10.02
CA ASP A 297 -4.70 0.00 -9.91
C ASP A 297 -4.73 0.42 -8.44
N VAL A 298 -3.91 1.43 -8.10
CA VAL A 298 -3.68 1.87 -6.71
C VAL A 298 -4.27 3.25 -6.46
N VAL A 299 -5.03 3.36 -5.36
CA VAL A 299 -5.80 4.55 -5.02
C VAL A 299 -5.18 5.22 -3.78
N PHE A 300 -4.06 5.95 -3.95
CA PHE A 300 -3.40 6.66 -2.85
C PHE A 300 -3.89 8.10 -2.66
N ASN A 301 -4.90 8.50 -3.41
CA ASN A 301 -5.38 9.88 -3.42
C ASN A 301 -6.45 10.16 -2.34
N HIS A 302 -7.20 9.16 -1.89
CA HIS A 302 -8.22 9.28 -0.83
C HIS A 302 -8.43 7.96 -0.09
N THR A 303 -9.30 7.97 0.93
CA THR A 303 -9.74 6.79 1.67
C THR A 303 -11.24 6.81 1.92
N CYS A 304 -11.80 5.65 2.28
CA CYS A 304 -13.21 5.48 2.61
C CYS A 304 -13.67 6.22 3.89
N GLU A 305 -12.76 6.84 4.64
CA GLU A 305 -13.13 7.66 5.80
C GLU A 305 -13.89 8.96 5.42
N GLY A 306 -13.96 9.32 4.11
CA GLY A 306 -14.75 10.43 3.60
C GLY A 306 -14.38 11.79 4.23
N ASN A 307 -15.33 12.73 4.30
CA ASN A 307 -15.13 14.07 4.85
C ASN A 307 -15.27 14.11 6.39
N GLU A 308 -15.49 15.32 6.95
CA GLU A 308 -15.64 15.55 8.40
C GLU A 308 -16.81 14.80 9.06
N ARG A 309 -17.78 14.34 8.26
CA ARG A 309 -18.95 13.54 8.69
C ARG A 309 -18.73 12.04 8.52
N GLY A 310 -17.68 11.67 7.82
CA GLY A 310 -17.35 10.26 7.62
C GLY A 310 -16.81 9.57 8.87
N PRO A 311 -16.74 8.25 8.88
CA PRO A 311 -16.38 7.48 10.06
C PRO A 311 -14.92 7.68 10.47
N VAL A 312 -14.61 7.31 11.71
CA VAL A 312 -13.25 7.19 12.26
C VAL A 312 -12.90 5.70 12.26
N LEU A 313 -12.05 5.26 11.33
CA LEU A 313 -11.75 3.85 11.10
C LEU A 313 -10.28 3.49 11.25
N SER A 314 -9.36 4.43 10.93
CA SER A 314 -7.92 4.23 10.91
C SER A 314 -7.22 5.58 11.07
N PHE A 315 -6.87 6.23 9.94
CA PHE A 315 -6.04 7.43 9.84
C PHE A 315 -6.59 8.63 10.62
N LYS A 316 -7.92 8.84 10.58
CA LYS A 316 -8.58 9.91 11.32
C LYS A 316 -8.39 9.78 12.82
N GLY A 317 -8.53 8.58 13.34
CA GLY A 317 -8.44 8.28 14.76
C GLY A 317 -7.01 8.18 15.28
N LEU A 318 -6.04 7.93 14.40
CA LEU A 318 -4.62 7.83 14.77
C LEU A 318 -3.93 9.18 14.71
N GLU A 319 -4.00 9.90 13.56
CA GLU A 319 -3.32 11.20 13.39
C GLU A 319 -3.86 11.95 12.17
N ASN A 320 -5.11 12.37 12.23
CA ASN A 320 -5.83 13.01 11.12
C ASN A 320 -5.05 14.11 10.37
N PRO A 321 -4.40 15.10 11.04
CA PRO A 321 -3.74 16.22 10.34
C PRO A 321 -2.43 15.87 9.65
N VAL A 322 -1.93 14.65 9.83
CA VAL A 322 -0.77 14.11 9.12
C VAL A 322 -1.22 13.36 7.86
N TYR A 323 -2.23 12.51 7.99
CA TYR A 323 -2.66 11.63 6.90
C TYR A 323 -3.50 12.35 5.85
N TYR A 324 -4.21 13.43 6.22
CA TYR A 324 -5.10 14.15 5.30
C TYR A 324 -4.69 15.61 5.07
N MET A 325 -4.95 16.08 3.87
CA MET A 325 -4.88 17.49 3.54
C MET A 325 -6.12 18.20 4.09
N LEU A 326 -5.92 19.17 4.99
CA LEU A 326 -7.00 19.93 5.60
C LEU A 326 -7.08 21.33 4.99
N GLU A 327 -8.29 21.92 5.02
CA GLU A 327 -8.51 23.31 4.67
C GLU A 327 -7.87 24.27 5.69
N ASN A 328 -7.88 25.56 5.42
CA ASN A 328 -7.46 26.59 6.37
C ASN A 328 -8.27 26.52 7.67
N ASP A 329 -9.56 26.31 7.57
CA ASP A 329 -10.38 25.84 8.68
C ASP A 329 -10.20 24.32 8.79
N ARG A 330 -9.33 23.89 9.68
CA ARG A 330 -8.87 22.50 9.81
C ARG A 330 -9.97 21.51 10.20
N ARG A 331 -11.19 21.98 10.42
CA ARG A 331 -12.36 21.11 10.58
C ARG A 331 -12.72 20.37 9.30
N TYR A 332 -12.34 20.92 8.12
CA TYR A 332 -12.71 20.43 6.80
C TYR A 332 -11.51 19.89 6.04
N TYR A 333 -11.78 19.02 5.08
CA TYR A 333 -10.79 18.36 4.23
C TYR A 333 -10.71 19.01 2.86
N ARG A 334 -9.52 19.13 2.32
CA ARG A 334 -9.34 19.37 0.88
C ARG A 334 -9.85 18.16 0.11
N ASN A 335 -10.52 18.41 -1.00
CA ASN A 335 -11.21 17.34 -1.75
C ASN A 335 -10.84 17.37 -3.24
N TYR A 336 -9.58 17.12 -3.55
CA TYR A 336 -9.08 17.01 -4.93
C TYR A 336 -9.50 15.69 -5.59
N SER A 337 -9.87 14.69 -4.80
CA SER A 337 -10.34 13.39 -5.28
C SER A 337 -11.82 13.36 -5.68
N GLY A 338 -12.63 14.31 -5.18
CA GLY A 338 -14.10 14.25 -5.29
C GLY A 338 -14.77 13.30 -4.28
N CYS A 339 -13.99 12.56 -3.46
CA CYS A 339 -14.49 11.53 -2.53
C CYS A 339 -14.59 11.99 -1.08
N GLY A 340 -14.41 13.30 -0.81
CA GLY A 340 -14.58 13.89 0.51
C GLY A 340 -13.31 14.16 1.29
N ASN A 341 -12.20 13.48 0.98
CA ASN A 341 -10.88 13.74 1.55
C ASN A 341 -9.78 13.63 0.49
N THR A 342 -8.61 14.10 0.85
CA THR A 342 -7.38 13.91 0.05
C THR A 342 -6.26 13.46 0.98
N VAL A 343 -5.63 12.35 0.65
CA VAL A 343 -4.45 11.85 1.37
C VAL A 343 -3.26 12.78 1.15
N ASN A 344 -2.55 13.12 2.23
CA ASN A 344 -1.42 14.05 2.23
C ASN A 344 -0.12 13.36 1.81
N GLY A 345 -0.06 12.85 0.58
CA GLY A 345 1.02 11.99 0.06
C GLY A 345 2.41 12.61 0.15
N ASN A 346 2.54 13.94 0.10
CA ASN A 346 3.83 14.62 0.25
C ASN A 346 4.20 14.97 1.71
N HIS A 347 3.39 14.56 2.71
CA HIS A 347 3.85 14.56 4.10
C HIS A 347 4.85 13.41 4.32
N PRO A 348 6.02 13.62 4.97
CA PRO A 348 7.06 12.59 5.09
C PRO A 348 6.56 11.24 5.60
N ILE A 349 5.74 11.21 6.64
CA ILE A 349 5.17 9.97 7.21
C ILE A 349 4.27 9.24 6.21
N VAL A 350 3.41 9.97 5.50
CA VAL A 350 2.48 9.38 4.52
C VAL A 350 3.24 8.90 3.27
N ARG A 351 4.22 9.70 2.83
CA ARG A 351 5.11 9.31 1.73
C ARG A 351 5.85 8.01 2.04
N GLU A 352 6.41 7.88 3.24
CA GLU A 352 7.07 6.64 3.68
C GLU A 352 6.09 5.47 3.69
N MET A 353 4.86 5.65 4.18
CA MET A 353 3.83 4.62 4.14
C MET A 353 3.53 4.17 2.70
N ILE A 354 3.42 5.10 1.74
CA ILE A 354 3.18 4.76 0.32
C ILE A 354 4.36 3.97 -0.24
N PHE A 355 5.61 4.34 0.05
CA PHE A 355 6.79 3.56 -0.35
C PHE A 355 6.80 2.16 0.22
N HIS A 356 6.55 2.03 1.51
CA HIS A 356 6.45 0.72 2.15
C HIS A 356 5.34 -0.13 1.51
N CYS A 357 4.22 0.48 1.13
CA CYS A 357 3.13 -0.19 0.45
C CYS A 357 3.53 -0.69 -0.94
N LEU A 358 4.09 0.17 -1.79
CA LEU A 358 4.54 -0.21 -3.14
C LEU A 358 5.59 -1.33 -3.08
N ARG A 359 6.61 -1.18 -2.23
CA ARG A 359 7.64 -2.19 -2.02
C ARG A 359 7.07 -3.52 -1.49
N HIS A 360 6.06 -3.45 -0.61
CA HIS A 360 5.36 -4.63 -0.12
C HIS A 360 4.68 -5.41 -1.25
N TRP A 361 3.97 -4.73 -2.14
CA TRP A 361 3.32 -5.37 -3.28
C TRP A 361 4.33 -5.94 -4.30
N VAL A 362 5.44 -5.27 -4.53
CA VAL A 362 6.50 -5.79 -5.42
C VAL A 362 7.24 -6.97 -4.78
N HIS A 363 7.68 -6.83 -3.53
CA HIS A 363 8.54 -7.83 -2.89
C HIS A 363 7.78 -9.06 -2.40
N ASN A 364 6.60 -8.86 -1.77
CA ASN A 364 5.87 -9.97 -1.13
C ASN A 364 4.80 -10.59 -2.04
N TYR A 365 4.35 -9.87 -3.09
CA TYR A 365 3.31 -10.33 -4.01
C TYR A 365 3.78 -10.46 -5.45
N HIS A 366 5.02 -10.11 -5.75
CA HIS A 366 5.63 -10.14 -7.09
C HIS A 366 4.84 -9.33 -8.13
N VAL A 367 4.24 -8.22 -7.74
CA VAL A 367 3.50 -7.33 -8.66
C VAL A 367 4.48 -6.61 -9.59
N ASP A 368 4.19 -6.58 -10.90
CA ASP A 368 5.08 -6.05 -11.95
C ASP A 368 4.84 -4.57 -12.26
N GLY A 369 3.74 -3.99 -11.78
CA GLY A 369 3.45 -2.59 -12.07
C GLY A 369 2.32 -2.01 -11.23
N PHE A 370 2.20 -0.69 -11.33
CA PHE A 370 1.13 0.09 -10.71
C PHE A 370 0.57 1.11 -11.70
N ARG A 371 -0.74 1.23 -11.73
CA ARG A 371 -1.47 2.36 -12.29
C ARG A 371 -2.00 3.21 -11.15
N PHE A 372 -1.63 4.48 -11.12
CA PHE A 372 -1.98 5.39 -10.04
C PHE A 372 -3.24 6.18 -10.40
N ASP A 373 -4.33 5.90 -9.69
CA ASP A 373 -5.60 6.61 -9.81
C ASP A 373 -5.44 8.08 -9.42
N LEU A 374 -5.98 9.00 -10.24
CA LEU A 374 -5.91 10.45 -10.05
C LEU A 374 -4.49 10.92 -9.63
N ALA A 375 -3.48 10.49 -10.36
CA ALA A 375 -2.07 10.67 -9.99
C ALA A 375 -1.64 12.13 -9.82
N SER A 376 -2.32 13.10 -10.47
CA SER A 376 -2.04 14.52 -10.25
C SER A 376 -2.20 14.98 -8.80
N ILE A 377 -2.93 14.24 -7.96
CA ILE A 377 -2.99 14.50 -6.52
C ILE A 377 -1.63 14.28 -5.85
N LEU A 378 -0.84 13.31 -6.33
CA LEU A 378 0.51 13.03 -5.82
C LEU A 378 1.49 14.15 -6.17
N SER A 379 1.18 14.98 -7.17
CA SER A 379 1.96 16.17 -7.54
C SER A 379 1.66 17.39 -6.68
N ARG A 380 0.76 17.30 -5.70
CA ARG A 380 0.42 18.43 -4.83
C ARG A 380 1.28 18.46 -3.59
N ASP A 381 1.80 19.66 -3.27
CA ASP A 381 2.48 19.89 -1.99
C ASP A 381 1.51 19.76 -0.81
N ARG A 382 2.03 19.90 0.41
CA ARG A 382 1.22 19.85 1.65
C ARG A 382 0.18 20.97 1.77
N SER A 383 0.32 22.02 0.95
CA SER A 383 -0.62 23.14 0.86
C SER A 383 -1.62 22.96 -0.30
N GLY A 384 -1.52 21.88 -1.06
CA GLY A 384 -2.41 21.53 -2.17
C GLY A 384 -2.04 22.14 -3.51
N ASN A 385 -0.90 22.83 -3.63
CA ASN A 385 -0.44 23.39 -4.90
C ASN A 385 0.23 22.31 -5.74
N LEU A 386 -0.01 22.31 -7.05
CA LEU A 386 0.79 21.50 -7.98
C LEU A 386 2.21 22.05 -8.00
N VAL A 387 3.20 21.15 -7.90
CA VAL A 387 4.62 21.51 -7.95
C VAL A 387 5.32 20.78 -9.10
N PRO A 388 6.33 21.41 -9.74
CA PRO A 388 7.00 20.83 -10.91
C PRO A 388 7.72 19.51 -10.60
N ASN A 389 8.37 19.43 -9.43
CA ASN A 389 9.09 18.23 -8.97
C ASN A 389 8.49 17.75 -7.64
N PRO A 390 7.37 17.02 -7.69
CA PRO A 390 6.71 16.55 -6.48
C PRO A 390 7.53 15.44 -5.82
N PRO A 391 7.89 15.59 -4.52
CA PRO A 391 8.83 14.67 -3.86
C PRO A 391 8.37 13.21 -3.86
N LEU A 392 7.07 12.95 -3.85
CA LEU A 392 6.54 11.59 -3.89
C LEU A 392 6.68 10.97 -5.29
N VAL A 393 6.34 11.73 -6.35
CA VAL A 393 6.40 11.25 -7.75
C VAL A 393 7.85 10.99 -8.16
N GLU A 394 8.75 11.95 -7.89
CA GLU A 394 10.19 11.81 -8.13
C GLU A 394 10.77 10.58 -7.41
N ALA A 395 10.47 10.45 -6.13
CA ALA A 395 11.02 9.37 -5.34
C ALA A 395 10.44 7.98 -5.72
N ILE A 396 9.23 7.88 -6.27
CA ILE A 396 8.70 6.62 -6.84
C ILE A 396 9.49 6.26 -8.11
N GLY A 397 9.77 7.23 -9.00
CA GLY A 397 10.55 7.02 -10.22
C GLY A 397 11.97 6.53 -9.94
N GLU A 398 12.60 7.06 -8.89
CA GLU A 398 13.99 6.79 -8.50
C GLU A 398 14.16 5.63 -7.49
N ASP A 399 13.08 5.00 -7.04
CA ASP A 399 13.19 3.93 -6.05
C ASP A 399 13.87 2.67 -6.62
N PRO A 400 15.01 2.22 -6.06
CA PRO A 400 15.77 1.10 -6.60
C PRO A 400 15.03 -0.24 -6.54
N LEU A 401 14.06 -0.43 -5.63
CA LEU A 401 13.22 -1.63 -5.58
C LEU A 401 12.10 -1.61 -6.64
N LEU A 402 11.78 -0.42 -7.16
CA LEU A 402 10.78 -0.23 -8.21
C LEU A 402 11.42 -0.06 -9.60
N ALA A 403 12.74 -0.21 -9.74
CA ALA A 403 13.46 0.07 -10.98
C ALA A 403 12.94 -0.71 -12.21
N ASP A 404 12.54 -1.97 -11.99
CA ASP A 404 11.99 -2.85 -13.03
C ASP A 404 10.44 -2.84 -13.06
N THR A 405 9.80 -2.04 -12.21
CA THR A 405 8.33 -2.01 -12.04
C THR A 405 7.71 -1.00 -13.03
N LYS A 406 6.67 -1.38 -13.73
CA LYS A 406 5.90 -0.44 -14.56
C LYS A 406 5.17 0.56 -13.67
N ILE A 407 5.34 1.85 -13.93
CA ILE A 407 4.63 2.93 -13.23
C ILE A 407 3.84 3.75 -14.24
N ILE A 408 2.52 3.79 -14.06
CA ILE A 408 1.58 4.38 -15.02
C ILE A 408 0.70 5.39 -14.26
N ALA A 409 0.62 6.61 -14.76
CA ALA A 409 -0.18 7.67 -14.17
C ALA A 409 -1.51 7.87 -14.90
N GLU A 410 -2.59 7.97 -14.13
CA GLU A 410 -3.77 8.70 -14.56
C GLU A 410 -3.53 10.18 -14.24
N ALA A 411 -2.92 10.90 -15.19
CA ALA A 411 -2.31 12.22 -14.99
C ALA A 411 -3.32 13.37 -14.95
N TRP A 412 -4.37 13.23 -14.12
CA TRP A 412 -5.39 14.27 -13.83
C TRP A 412 -5.96 14.09 -12.42
N ASP A 413 -6.84 15.03 -12.00
CA ASP A 413 -7.64 14.92 -10.77
C ASP A 413 -9.05 15.48 -10.93
N ALA A 414 -9.90 15.31 -9.91
CA ALA A 414 -11.28 15.80 -9.92
C ALA A 414 -11.42 17.32 -9.72
N ALA A 415 -10.33 18.01 -9.37
CA ALA A 415 -10.31 19.47 -9.17
C ALA A 415 -9.80 20.24 -10.41
N GLY A 416 -9.56 19.54 -11.52
CA GLY A 416 -9.22 20.16 -12.81
C GLY A 416 -7.73 20.17 -13.16
N ALA A 417 -6.85 19.54 -12.37
CA ALA A 417 -5.48 19.30 -12.80
C ALA A 417 -5.50 18.33 -13.98
N TYR A 418 -4.68 18.61 -15.00
CA TYR A 418 -4.49 17.77 -16.19
C TYR A 418 -3.03 17.87 -16.64
N GLN A 419 -2.26 16.83 -16.38
CA GLN A 419 -0.81 16.80 -16.61
C GLN A 419 -0.39 15.77 -17.68
N VAL A 420 -1.32 15.28 -18.51
CA VAL A 420 -1.00 14.34 -19.58
C VAL A 420 -0.01 14.98 -20.55
N GLY A 421 1.12 14.31 -20.78
CA GLY A 421 2.27 14.77 -21.55
C GLY A 421 3.32 15.53 -20.72
N SER A 422 3.15 15.63 -19.40
CA SER A 422 4.09 16.35 -18.52
C SER A 422 4.13 15.83 -17.09
N PHE A 423 3.65 14.60 -16.84
CA PHE A 423 3.63 14.02 -15.51
C PHE A 423 4.93 13.27 -15.19
N GLY A 424 5.58 13.64 -14.09
CA GLY A 424 6.80 12.96 -13.64
C GLY A 424 8.00 13.14 -14.59
N ASP A 425 8.83 12.14 -14.62
CA ASP A 425 10.02 12.01 -15.48
C ASP A 425 9.83 10.88 -16.51
N ASP A 426 10.91 10.52 -17.22
CA ASP A 426 10.90 9.48 -18.28
C ASP A 426 10.54 8.07 -17.79
N ARG A 427 10.51 7.85 -16.48
CA ARG A 427 10.10 6.58 -15.89
C ARG A 427 8.58 6.40 -15.85
N TRP A 428 7.83 7.49 -15.85
CA TRP A 428 6.39 7.46 -15.77
C TRP A 428 5.76 7.30 -17.15
N ALA A 429 4.98 6.25 -17.33
CA ALA A 429 4.01 6.17 -18.41
C ALA A 429 2.70 6.84 -18.01
N GLU A 430 1.89 7.22 -18.98
CA GLU A 430 0.61 7.90 -18.74
C GLU A 430 -0.55 7.24 -19.50
N TRP A 431 -1.70 7.15 -18.87
CA TRP A 431 -2.93 6.89 -19.61
C TRP A 431 -3.32 8.13 -20.42
N ASN A 432 -3.40 8.00 -21.75
CA ASN A 432 -3.74 9.10 -22.65
C ASN A 432 -5.28 9.25 -22.75
N GLY A 433 -5.85 10.14 -21.93
CA GLY A 433 -7.27 10.45 -21.95
C GLY A 433 -7.76 11.03 -23.29
N HIS A 434 -6.93 11.80 -24.01
CA HIS A 434 -7.26 12.30 -25.33
C HIS A 434 -7.37 11.17 -26.36
N TYR A 435 -6.49 10.16 -26.30
CA TYR A 435 -6.58 8.98 -27.15
C TYR A 435 -7.93 8.28 -26.95
N ARG A 436 -8.26 7.96 -25.69
CA ARG A 436 -9.52 7.32 -25.32
C ARG A 436 -10.71 8.08 -25.91
N ASP A 437 -10.77 9.37 -25.67
CA ASP A 437 -11.94 10.18 -25.99
C ASP A 437 -12.07 10.45 -27.50
N ASP A 438 -10.98 10.77 -28.17
CA ASP A 438 -10.95 11.05 -29.62
C ASP A 438 -11.26 9.80 -30.45
N VAL A 439 -10.72 8.63 -30.07
CA VAL A 439 -11.02 7.35 -30.72
C VAL A 439 -12.50 6.98 -30.55
N ARG A 440 -13.04 7.09 -29.32
CA ARG A 440 -14.46 6.80 -29.05
C ARG A 440 -15.38 7.75 -29.81
N ARG A 441 -15.08 9.04 -29.87
CA ARG A 441 -15.84 10.04 -30.63
C ARG A 441 -15.82 9.78 -32.13
N TYR A 442 -14.67 9.36 -32.67
CA TYR A 442 -14.58 8.98 -34.08
C TYR A 442 -15.51 7.79 -34.40
N TRP A 443 -15.42 6.71 -33.61
CA TRP A 443 -16.27 5.53 -33.83
C TRP A 443 -17.75 5.77 -33.56
N ARG A 444 -18.08 6.74 -32.73
CA ARG A 444 -19.46 7.21 -32.52
C ARG A 444 -20.00 8.00 -33.73
N GLY A 445 -19.15 8.47 -34.63
CA GLY A 445 -19.52 9.25 -35.82
C GLY A 445 -19.55 10.76 -35.61
N ASP A 446 -18.89 11.28 -34.56
CA ASP A 446 -18.82 12.71 -34.30
C ASP A 446 -18.10 13.42 -35.47
N PRO A 447 -18.56 14.60 -35.92
CA PRO A 447 -17.95 15.34 -37.01
C PRO A 447 -16.56 15.88 -36.61
N GLY A 448 -15.68 16.01 -37.59
CA GLY A 448 -14.35 16.63 -37.39
C GLY A 448 -13.31 15.76 -36.71
N MET A 449 -13.59 14.48 -36.46
CA MET A 449 -12.68 13.61 -35.67
C MET A 449 -11.58 12.93 -36.49
N ARG A 450 -11.60 12.99 -37.84
CA ARG A 450 -10.62 12.31 -38.69
C ARG A 450 -9.15 12.73 -38.42
N GLY A 451 -8.89 14.04 -38.34
CA GLY A 451 -7.56 14.57 -38.05
C GLY A 451 -7.10 14.19 -36.63
N LYS A 452 -8.01 14.28 -35.64
CA LYS A 452 -7.70 13.88 -34.26
C LYS A 452 -7.36 12.40 -34.14
N LEU A 453 -8.16 11.52 -34.78
CA LEU A 453 -7.82 10.09 -34.83
C LEU A 453 -6.43 9.85 -35.42
N ALA A 454 -6.10 10.52 -36.56
CA ALA A 454 -4.79 10.37 -37.18
C ALA A 454 -3.65 10.80 -36.25
N THR A 455 -3.82 11.92 -35.53
CA THR A 455 -2.86 12.37 -34.48
C THR A 455 -2.71 11.36 -33.36
N ARG A 456 -3.82 10.80 -32.86
CA ARG A 456 -3.77 9.76 -31.80
C ARG A 456 -3.01 8.52 -32.26
N LEU A 457 -3.36 7.99 -33.45
CA LEU A 457 -2.71 6.79 -34.02
C LEU A 457 -1.22 7.00 -34.37
N ALA A 458 -0.82 8.25 -34.65
CA ALA A 458 0.57 8.63 -34.96
C ALA A 458 1.39 8.98 -33.69
N GLY A 459 0.94 8.61 -32.48
CA GLY A 459 1.69 8.79 -31.24
C GLY A 459 1.39 10.06 -30.45
N SER A 460 0.33 10.83 -30.83
CA SER A 460 -0.11 12.01 -30.05
C SER A 460 0.97 13.08 -29.88
N ALA A 461 1.67 13.47 -30.98
CA ALA A 461 2.75 14.45 -30.95
C ALA A 461 2.35 15.87 -30.47
N ASP A 462 1.05 16.15 -30.33
CA ASP A 462 0.52 17.36 -29.69
C ASP A 462 0.57 17.31 -28.16
N LEU A 463 0.81 16.14 -27.57
CA LEU A 463 0.95 15.92 -26.12
C LEU A 463 2.39 15.52 -25.75
N TYR A 464 2.97 14.61 -26.51
CA TYR A 464 4.31 14.07 -26.27
C TYR A 464 5.26 14.64 -27.32
N GLN A 465 6.05 15.63 -26.94
CA GLN A 465 7.11 16.17 -27.79
C GLN A 465 8.34 15.28 -27.65
N ALA A 466 8.78 14.69 -28.76
CA ALA A 466 10.01 13.91 -28.83
C ALA A 466 11.25 14.80 -28.68
#